data_09c9222218b52b3faf747fcd86449bbf
#
_entry.id   09c9222218b52b3faf747fcd86449bbf
#
_cell.length_a   1.000
_cell.length_b   1.000
_cell.length_c   1.000
_cell.angle_alpha   90.00
_cell.angle_beta   90.00
_cell.angle_gamma   90.00
#
_symmetry.space_group_name_H-M   'P 1'
#
loop_
_entity.id
_entity.type
_entity.pdbx_description
1 polymer ?
#
loop_
_entity_poly.entity_id
_entity_poly.type
_entity_poly.pdbx_seq_one_letter_code
_entity_poly.pdbx_strand_id
1 'polypeptide(L)'
;MGSIQHRADRPKPWRARFHGPDGRQRSKSFTGKVDAERWLRTELGKLDKGEWLDPRAGRITVADWSETWLRGLTLKPKTRAGYESILRSRILPTFADHQLRQITPAVIREWMATMAEEVGPARIRQARQLLHQMLEVAVADGLIARNPTVRVKAPTVRPRRQLFLTAEQVSRLADACEERQSGTGVLARFLAYTGLRWGEAVALRRSAINLDRRRVRVKESATEVAGHLEWGSPKTHEARTVLLPRFLVVRLAAHVEGMAPRDLVFTAPVGGPLRTSNFRRDVWAKACEASGMPEGLLVHDLRDTAASLAISAGASIKAVQRMLGHASAKMTLDTYGSLFEEDLEDLADRLDHRFREADVTHTRPSDDKVVRFPR
;
A
#
# COMPACT_ATOMS: atom_id res chain seq x y z
N MET A 1 -45.50 -16.26 -0.24
CA MET A 1 -46.28 -17.50 -0.54
C MET A 1 -46.04 -17.93 -1.98
N GLY A 2 -45.96 -19.23 -2.24
CA GLY A 2 -45.85 -19.82 -3.57
C GLY A 2 -47.15 -20.55 -3.95
N SER A 3 -47.41 -20.70 -5.26
CA SER A 3 -48.56 -21.43 -5.77
C SER A 3 -48.19 -22.24 -7.00
N ILE A 4 -48.97 -23.34 -7.23
CA ILE A 4 -48.84 -24.19 -8.40
C ILE A 4 -50.16 -24.19 -9.13
N GLN A 5 -50.11 -23.97 -10.45
CA GLN A 5 -51.29 -23.93 -11.34
C GLN A 5 -51.12 -25.00 -12.42
N HIS A 6 -52.18 -25.76 -12.69
CA HIS A 6 -52.30 -26.66 -13.83
C HIS A 6 -52.89 -25.94 -15.04
N ARG A 7 -52.31 -26.09 -16.23
CA ARG A 7 -52.73 -25.55 -17.51
C ARG A 7 -52.71 -26.64 -18.58
N ALA A 8 -53.79 -27.31 -18.77
CA ALA A 8 -53.90 -28.51 -19.59
C ALA A 8 -53.56 -28.27 -21.09
N ASP A 9 -53.65 -27.04 -21.54
CA ASP A 9 -53.41 -26.57 -22.94
C ASP A 9 -51.91 -26.36 -23.29
N ARG A 10 -50.99 -26.68 -22.38
CA ARG A 10 -49.58 -26.40 -22.56
C ARG A 10 -48.70 -27.68 -22.53
N PRO A 11 -47.62 -27.73 -23.33
CA PRO A 11 -46.65 -28.84 -23.30
C PRO A 11 -45.99 -29.06 -21.91
N LYS A 12 -45.97 -28.01 -21.08
CA LYS A 12 -45.52 -28.02 -19.67
C LYS A 12 -46.68 -27.52 -18.80
N PRO A 13 -47.60 -28.39 -18.41
CA PRO A 13 -48.89 -27.97 -17.82
C PRO A 13 -48.75 -27.47 -16.37
N TRP A 14 -47.71 -27.84 -15.64
CA TRP A 14 -47.55 -27.45 -14.22
C TRP A 14 -46.72 -26.20 -14.08
N ARG A 15 -47.33 -25.08 -13.69
CA ARG A 15 -46.65 -23.78 -13.49
C ARG A 15 -46.54 -23.45 -12.02
N ALA A 16 -45.32 -23.49 -11.47
CA ALA A 16 -45.02 -23.00 -10.14
C ALA A 16 -44.69 -21.49 -10.14
N ARG A 17 -45.16 -20.78 -9.11
CA ARG A 17 -44.97 -19.32 -8.95
C ARG A 17 -44.63 -18.99 -7.50
N PHE A 18 -43.83 -17.97 -7.34
CA PHE A 18 -43.55 -17.32 -6.04
C PHE A 18 -43.19 -15.84 -6.25
N HIS A 19 -43.18 -15.05 -5.19
CA HIS A 19 -42.70 -13.67 -5.21
C HIS A 19 -41.31 -13.61 -4.66
N GLY A 20 -40.40 -12.97 -5.40
CA GLY A 20 -39.05 -12.68 -4.94
C GLY A 20 -39.03 -11.60 -3.84
N PRO A 21 -37.85 -11.31 -3.22
CA PRO A 21 -37.71 -10.25 -2.22
C PRO A 21 -38.05 -8.85 -2.78
N ASP A 22 -37.90 -8.69 -4.10
CA ASP A 22 -38.23 -7.48 -4.85
C ASP A 22 -39.75 -7.33 -5.14
N GLY A 23 -40.60 -8.20 -4.57
CA GLY A 23 -42.05 -8.23 -4.79
C GLY A 23 -42.47 -8.75 -6.17
N ARG A 24 -41.55 -9.02 -7.09
CA ARG A 24 -41.85 -9.51 -8.42
C ARG A 24 -42.19 -10.99 -8.44
N GLN A 25 -43.22 -11.36 -9.23
CA GLN A 25 -43.59 -12.75 -9.41
C GLN A 25 -42.59 -13.47 -10.32
N ARG A 26 -42.09 -14.59 -9.82
CA ARG A 26 -41.23 -15.54 -10.56
C ARG A 26 -42.06 -16.80 -10.85
N SER A 27 -41.85 -17.40 -12.03
CA SER A 27 -42.56 -18.64 -12.40
C SER A 27 -41.71 -19.51 -13.30
N LYS A 28 -41.94 -20.85 -13.16
CA LYS A 28 -41.33 -21.87 -14.02
C LYS A 28 -42.36 -22.95 -14.31
N SER A 29 -42.42 -23.45 -15.57
CA SER A 29 -43.34 -24.52 -16.00
C SER A 29 -42.60 -25.84 -16.11
N PHE A 30 -43.34 -26.94 -15.75
CA PHE A 30 -42.83 -28.30 -15.68
C PHE A 30 -43.82 -29.27 -16.34
N THR A 31 -43.31 -30.40 -16.77
CA THR A 31 -44.15 -31.51 -17.30
C THR A 31 -44.84 -32.29 -16.17
N GLY A 32 -44.18 -32.43 -15.00
CA GLY A 32 -44.68 -33.12 -13.83
C GLY A 32 -45.01 -32.20 -12.66
N LYS A 33 -46.07 -32.54 -11.91
CA LYS A 33 -46.46 -31.83 -10.67
C LYS A 33 -45.39 -31.92 -9.58
N VAL A 34 -44.82 -33.08 -9.39
CA VAL A 34 -43.80 -33.36 -8.37
C VAL A 34 -42.54 -32.47 -8.59
N ASP A 35 -42.16 -32.28 -9.86
CA ASP A 35 -41.04 -31.41 -10.19
C ASP A 35 -41.34 -29.93 -9.92
N ALA A 36 -42.56 -29.50 -10.19
CA ALA A 36 -43.00 -28.15 -9.86
C ALA A 36 -43.00 -27.89 -8.35
N GLU A 37 -43.49 -28.88 -7.55
CA GLU A 37 -43.50 -28.80 -6.09
C GLU A 37 -42.07 -28.79 -5.50
N ARG A 38 -41.21 -29.67 -6.01
CA ARG A 38 -39.80 -29.74 -5.57
C ARG A 38 -39.07 -28.39 -5.86
N TRP A 39 -39.24 -27.85 -7.06
CA TRP A 39 -38.65 -26.60 -7.42
C TRP A 39 -39.16 -25.44 -6.54
N LEU A 40 -40.49 -25.36 -6.34
CA LEU A 40 -41.08 -24.32 -5.51
C LEU A 40 -40.59 -24.38 -4.07
N ARG A 41 -40.54 -25.58 -3.48
CA ARG A 41 -40.02 -25.79 -2.13
C ARG A 41 -38.56 -25.37 -2.00
N THR A 42 -37.72 -25.66 -3.02
CA THR A 42 -36.31 -25.26 -3.06
C THR A 42 -36.17 -23.74 -3.11
N GLU A 43 -36.94 -23.08 -3.96
CA GLU A 43 -36.87 -21.61 -4.10
C GLU A 43 -37.41 -20.88 -2.86
N LEU A 44 -38.48 -21.37 -2.25
CA LEU A 44 -39.01 -20.84 -0.98
C LEU A 44 -38.02 -21.05 0.17
N GLY A 45 -37.39 -22.20 0.24
CA GLY A 45 -36.36 -22.47 1.27
C GLY A 45 -35.14 -21.55 1.14
N LYS A 46 -34.77 -21.17 -0.07
CA LYS A 46 -33.73 -20.13 -0.30
C LYS A 46 -34.19 -18.74 0.14
N LEU A 47 -35.45 -18.40 -0.11
CA LEU A 47 -36.05 -17.14 0.33
C LEU A 47 -36.08 -17.03 1.87
N ASP A 48 -36.52 -18.08 2.54
CA ASP A 48 -36.62 -18.12 4.00
C ASP A 48 -35.23 -17.98 4.68
N LYS A 49 -34.18 -18.47 4.02
CA LYS A 49 -32.79 -18.35 4.48
C LYS A 49 -32.11 -17.05 4.04
N GLY A 50 -32.76 -16.18 3.26
CA GLY A 50 -32.13 -15.01 2.68
C GLY A 50 -31.09 -15.33 1.59
N GLU A 51 -31.06 -16.56 1.11
CA GLU A 51 -30.06 -17.05 0.12
C GLU A 51 -30.57 -16.97 -1.33
N TRP A 52 -31.79 -16.46 -1.53
CA TRP A 52 -32.37 -16.39 -2.86
C TRP A 52 -31.77 -15.26 -3.68
N LEU A 53 -31.28 -15.60 -4.86
CA LEU A 53 -30.73 -14.64 -5.83
C LEU A 53 -31.58 -14.65 -7.10
N ASP A 54 -31.82 -13.46 -7.67
CA ASP A 54 -32.46 -13.37 -8.98
C ASP A 54 -31.55 -14.02 -10.04
N PRO A 55 -32.01 -15.06 -10.76
CA PRO A 55 -31.22 -15.67 -11.83
C PRO A 55 -30.82 -14.70 -12.97
N ARG A 56 -31.43 -13.52 -13.00
CA ARG A 56 -31.13 -12.46 -13.96
C ARG A 56 -30.08 -11.45 -13.45
N ALA A 57 -29.90 -11.33 -12.14
CA ALA A 57 -29.00 -10.35 -11.52
C ALA A 57 -27.57 -10.48 -12.05
N GLY A 58 -27.03 -11.70 -12.13
CA GLY A 58 -25.68 -11.95 -12.62
C GLY A 58 -25.50 -11.85 -14.15
N ARG A 59 -26.48 -11.32 -14.91
CA ARG A 59 -26.34 -11.10 -16.36
C ARG A 59 -25.63 -9.81 -16.72
N ILE A 60 -25.46 -8.89 -15.77
CA ILE A 60 -24.66 -7.69 -15.97
C ILE A 60 -23.25 -8.08 -16.41
N THR A 61 -22.68 -7.34 -17.37
CA THR A 61 -21.31 -7.58 -17.85
C THR A 61 -20.28 -7.13 -16.82
N VAL A 62 -19.08 -7.66 -16.90
CA VAL A 62 -17.96 -7.21 -16.05
C VAL A 62 -17.62 -5.74 -16.37
N ALA A 63 -17.73 -5.32 -17.61
CA ALA A 63 -17.53 -3.91 -17.99
C ALA A 63 -18.52 -2.99 -17.25
N ASP A 64 -19.82 -3.21 -17.41
CA ASP A 64 -20.86 -2.38 -16.79
C ASP A 64 -20.78 -2.41 -15.24
N TRP A 65 -20.51 -3.60 -14.69
CA TRP A 65 -20.36 -3.74 -13.26
C TRP A 65 -19.11 -3.02 -12.72
N SER A 66 -17.98 -3.10 -13.42
CA SER A 66 -16.76 -2.43 -13.02
C SER A 66 -16.91 -0.90 -12.93
N GLU A 67 -17.64 -0.30 -13.85
CA GLU A 67 -17.96 1.12 -13.83
C GLU A 67 -18.87 1.48 -12.64
N THR A 68 -19.92 0.70 -12.42
CA THR A 68 -20.85 0.90 -11.30
C THR A 68 -20.13 0.78 -9.97
N TRP A 69 -19.35 -0.27 -9.82
CA TRP A 69 -18.55 -0.51 -8.63
C TRP A 69 -17.54 0.62 -8.37
N LEU A 70 -16.79 1.03 -9.39
CA LEU A 70 -15.78 2.08 -9.25
C LEU A 70 -16.38 3.44 -8.91
N ARG A 71 -17.57 3.77 -9.44
CA ARG A 71 -18.32 5.00 -9.09
C ARG A 71 -18.76 5.01 -7.63
N GLY A 72 -19.10 3.85 -7.08
CA GLY A 72 -19.53 3.70 -5.69
C GLY A 72 -18.40 3.85 -4.66
N LEU A 73 -17.11 3.87 -5.09
CA LEU A 73 -15.97 3.90 -4.18
C LEU A 73 -15.49 5.33 -3.87
N THR A 74 -15.31 5.63 -2.59
CA THR A 74 -14.59 6.83 -2.14
C THR A 74 -13.11 6.52 -2.04
N LEU A 75 -12.34 6.92 -3.05
CA LEU A 75 -10.91 6.60 -3.18
C LEU A 75 -10.06 7.86 -3.29
N LYS A 76 -8.83 7.78 -2.78
CA LYS A 76 -7.80 8.79 -3.08
C LYS A 76 -7.48 8.76 -4.59
N PRO A 77 -7.16 9.92 -5.22
CA PRO A 77 -6.92 10.00 -6.67
C PRO A 77 -5.96 8.94 -7.21
N LYS A 78 -4.81 8.73 -6.53
CA LYS A 78 -3.83 7.71 -6.95
C LYS A 78 -4.37 6.27 -6.89
N THR A 79 -5.17 5.95 -5.88
CA THR A 79 -5.78 4.62 -5.75
C THR A 79 -6.78 4.39 -6.88
N ARG A 80 -7.62 5.40 -7.17
CA ARG A 80 -8.57 5.37 -8.27
C ARG A 80 -7.86 5.15 -9.60
N ALA A 81 -6.85 5.96 -9.92
CA ALA A 81 -6.07 5.82 -11.15
C ALA A 81 -5.38 4.45 -11.25
N GLY A 82 -4.93 3.89 -10.12
CA GLY A 82 -4.37 2.55 -10.05
C GLY A 82 -5.40 1.46 -10.38
N TYR A 83 -6.62 1.58 -9.85
CA TYR A 83 -7.71 0.66 -10.14
C TYR A 83 -8.15 0.73 -11.60
N GLU A 84 -8.35 1.94 -12.12
CA GLU A 84 -8.67 2.19 -13.54
C GLU A 84 -7.61 1.60 -14.47
N SER A 85 -6.33 1.78 -14.14
CA SER A 85 -5.23 1.21 -14.90
C SER A 85 -5.26 -0.32 -14.92
N ILE A 86 -5.50 -0.97 -13.77
CA ILE A 86 -5.58 -2.43 -13.68
C ILE A 86 -6.83 -2.96 -14.40
N LEU A 87 -7.98 -2.32 -14.22
CA LEU A 87 -9.21 -2.67 -14.94
C LEU A 87 -8.96 -2.64 -16.44
N ARG A 88 -8.50 -1.51 -16.97
CA ARG A 88 -8.29 -1.30 -18.41
C ARG A 88 -7.22 -2.21 -19.01
N SER A 89 -6.10 -2.44 -18.29
CA SER A 89 -4.95 -3.16 -18.86
C SER A 89 -4.92 -4.66 -18.57
N ARG A 90 -5.71 -5.16 -17.60
CA ARG A 90 -5.60 -6.54 -17.14
C ARG A 90 -6.92 -7.29 -17.00
N ILE A 91 -7.99 -6.62 -16.56
CA ILE A 91 -9.26 -7.29 -16.30
C ILE A 91 -10.18 -7.21 -17.51
N LEU A 92 -10.44 -6.00 -18.00
CA LEU A 92 -11.37 -5.78 -19.11
C LEU A 92 -10.96 -6.40 -20.43
N PRO A 93 -9.66 -6.49 -20.83
CA PRO A 93 -9.31 -7.17 -22.07
C PRO A 93 -9.79 -8.62 -22.15
N THR A 94 -9.89 -9.30 -21.00
CA THR A 94 -10.37 -10.69 -20.94
C THR A 94 -11.85 -10.80 -20.61
N PHE A 95 -12.33 -9.97 -19.67
CA PHE A 95 -13.62 -10.18 -19.04
C PHE A 95 -14.72 -9.19 -19.43
N ALA A 96 -14.44 -8.13 -20.20
CA ALA A 96 -15.39 -7.05 -20.43
C ALA A 96 -16.81 -7.56 -20.78
N ASP A 97 -16.90 -8.45 -21.73
CA ASP A 97 -18.18 -8.97 -22.26
C ASP A 97 -18.72 -10.18 -21.47
N HIS A 98 -17.96 -10.70 -20.52
CA HIS A 98 -18.44 -11.79 -19.67
C HIS A 98 -19.50 -11.28 -18.71
N GLN A 99 -20.58 -12.04 -18.58
CA GLN A 99 -21.54 -11.82 -17.49
C GLN A 99 -20.90 -12.28 -16.16
N LEU A 100 -21.19 -11.58 -15.06
CA LEU A 100 -20.63 -11.92 -13.73
C LEU A 100 -20.82 -13.40 -13.38
N ARG A 101 -21.98 -14.00 -13.75
CA ARG A 101 -22.26 -15.41 -13.52
C ARG A 101 -21.39 -16.39 -14.33
N GLN A 102 -20.73 -15.94 -15.38
CA GLN A 102 -19.83 -16.74 -16.21
C GLN A 102 -18.39 -16.77 -15.65
N ILE A 103 -18.06 -15.90 -14.72
CA ILE A 103 -16.75 -15.88 -14.08
C ILE A 103 -16.65 -17.08 -13.12
N THR A 104 -15.91 -18.10 -13.55
CA THR A 104 -15.68 -19.33 -12.77
C THR A 104 -14.23 -19.38 -12.26
N PRO A 105 -13.93 -20.21 -11.25
CA PRO A 105 -12.56 -20.44 -10.81
C PRO A 105 -11.64 -20.95 -11.92
N ALA A 106 -12.17 -21.70 -12.91
CA ALA A 106 -11.41 -22.19 -14.05
C ALA A 106 -10.98 -21.05 -14.96
N VAL A 107 -11.91 -20.18 -15.35
CA VAL A 107 -11.66 -19.00 -16.19
C VAL A 107 -10.66 -18.06 -15.52
N ILE A 108 -10.75 -17.86 -14.20
CA ILE A 108 -9.78 -17.02 -13.46
C ILE A 108 -8.38 -17.64 -13.48
N ARG A 109 -8.26 -18.96 -13.34
CA ARG A 109 -6.94 -19.62 -13.42
C ARG A 109 -6.31 -19.48 -14.80
N GLU A 110 -7.09 -19.67 -15.87
CA GLU A 110 -6.66 -19.48 -17.24
C GLU A 110 -6.19 -18.04 -17.49
N TRP A 111 -6.99 -17.06 -17.12
CA TRP A 111 -6.62 -15.64 -17.19
C TRP A 111 -5.31 -15.33 -16.46
N MET A 112 -5.11 -15.88 -15.25
CA MET A 112 -3.86 -15.67 -14.51
C MET A 112 -2.67 -16.36 -15.19
N ALA A 113 -2.87 -17.53 -15.82
CA ALA A 113 -1.83 -18.22 -16.57
C ALA A 113 -1.41 -17.41 -17.81
N THR A 114 -2.36 -16.89 -18.57
CA THR A 114 -2.07 -15.99 -19.71
C THR A 114 -1.33 -14.74 -19.28
N MET A 115 -1.76 -14.11 -18.18
CA MET A 115 -1.01 -12.95 -17.65
C MET A 115 0.42 -13.28 -17.23
N ALA A 116 0.72 -14.52 -16.84
CA ALA A 116 2.06 -14.91 -16.41
C ALA A 116 3.09 -14.92 -17.56
N GLU A 117 2.63 -14.95 -18.80
CA GLU A 117 3.47 -14.83 -19.99
C GLU A 117 3.95 -13.39 -20.22
N GLU A 118 3.20 -12.39 -19.73
CA GLU A 118 3.47 -10.97 -19.96
C GLU A 118 4.00 -10.22 -18.73
N VAL A 119 3.57 -10.62 -17.53
CA VAL A 119 3.85 -9.84 -16.30
C VAL A 119 4.26 -10.71 -15.12
N GLY A 120 5.04 -10.10 -14.22
CA GLY A 120 5.49 -10.79 -13.02
C GLY A 120 4.40 -11.03 -11.97
N PRO A 121 4.66 -11.94 -11.00
CA PRO A 121 3.71 -12.41 -9.99
C PRO A 121 3.02 -11.30 -9.19
N ALA A 122 3.72 -10.21 -8.89
CA ALA A 122 3.18 -9.08 -8.15
C ALA A 122 2.02 -8.38 -8.88
N ARG A 123 2.14 -8.24 -10.20
CA ARG A 123 1.10 -7.62 -11.03
C ARG A 123 -0.13 -8.52 -11.15
N ILE A 124 0.07 -9.83 -11.30
CA ILE A 124 -1.01 -10.83 -11.31
C ILE A 124 -1.76 -10.80 -9.98
N ARG A 125 -1.02 -10.78 -8.86
CA ARG A 125 -1.61 -10.66 -7.52
C ARG A 125 -2.47 -9.41 -7.37
N GLN A 126 -1.99 -8.25 -7.85
CA GLN A 126 -2.73 -6.99 -7.81
C GLN A 126 -4.02 -7.07 -8.64
N ALA A 127 -3.95 -7.60 -9.86
CA ALA A 127 -5.11 -7.74 -10.73
C ALA A 127 -6.15 -8.70 -10.14
N ARG A 128 -5.72 -9.87 -9.64
CA ARG A 128 -6.60 -10.82 -8.96
C ARG A 128 -7.23 -10.20 -7.70
N GLN A 129 -6.47 -9.42 -6.91
CA GLN A 129 -6.98 -8.76 -5.71
C GLN A 129 -8.07 -7.72 -6.05
N LEU A 130 -7.88 -6.97 -7.14
CA LEU A 130 -8.90 -6.01 -7.60
C LEU A 130 -10.16 -6.72 -8.07
N LEU A 131 -10.02 -7.77 -8.88
CA LEU A 131 -11.15 -8.62 -9.29
C LEU A 131 -11.87 -9.22 -8.08
N HIS A 132 -11.14 -9.68 -7.07
CA HIS A 132 -11.70 -10.19 -5.82
C HIS A 132 -12.56 -9.14 -5.11
N GLN A 133 -12.04 -7.92 -4.92
CA GLN A 133 -12.78 -6.84 -4.26
C GLN A 133 -14.06 -6.47 -5.01
N MET A 134 -13.99 -6.38 -6.33
CA MET A 134 -15.14 -6.07 -7.18
C MET A 134 -16.21 -7.15 -7.11
N LEU A 135 -15.81 -8.43 -7.09
CA LEU A 135 -16.75 -9.56 -7.02
C LEU A 135 -17.29 -9.78 -5.60
N GLU A 136 -16.57 -9.40 -4.53
CA GLU A 136 -17.12 -9.38 -3.16
C GLU A 136 -18.30 -8.43 -3.05
N VAL A 137 -18.20 -7.23 -3.63
CA VAL A 137 -19.31 -6.28 -3.66
C VAL A 137 -20.46 -6.84 -4.50
N ALA A 138 -20.18 -7.52 -5.63
CA ALA A 138 -21.22 -8.19 -6.41
C ALA A 138 -21.95 -9.29 -5.63
N VAL A 139 -21.27 -9.97 -4.70
CA VAL A 139 -21.91 -10.91 -3.76
C VAL A 139 -22.78 -10.16 -2.76
N ALA A 140 -22.27 -9.09 -2.17
CA ALA A 140 -23.00 -8.28 -1.20
C ALA A 140 -24.28 -7.66 -1.80
N ASP A 141 -24.21 -7.25 -3.08
CA ASP A 141 -25.34 -6.69 -3.83
C ASP A 141 -26.27 -7.76 -4.41
N GLY A 142 -26.03 -9.04 -4.12
CA GLY A 142 -26.89 -10.15 -4.56
C GLY A 142 -26.85 -10.45 -6.06
N LEU A 143 -25.81 -10.01 -6.77
CA LEU A 143 -25.63 -10.26 -8.21
C LEU A 143 -25.12 -11.70 -8.47
N ILE A 144 -24.27 -12.22 -7.60
CA ILE A 144 -23.72 -13.58 -7.65
C ILE A 144 -23.76 -14.23 -6.25
N ALA A 145 -23.91 -15.55 -6.20
CA ALA A 145 -24.07 -16.26 -4.95
C ALA A 145 -22.78 -16.36 -4.10
N ARG A 146 -21.64 -16.33 -4.75
CA ARG A 146 -20.32 -16.49 -4.12
C ARG A 146 -19.24 -15.93 -5.02
N ASN A 147 -18.17 -15.47 -4.40
CA ASN A 147 -17.02 -14.96 -5.13
C ASN A 147 -16.15 -16.12 -5.64
N PRO A 148 -16.01 -16.29 -6.98
CA PRO A 148 -15.24 -17.38 -7.54
C PRO A 148 -13.72 -17.27 -7.30
N THR A 149 -13.21 -16.07 -7.01
CA THR A 149 -11.79 -15.86 -6.76
C THR A 149 -11.30 -16.49 -5.45
N VAL A 150 -12.17 -16.72 -4.47
CA VAL A 150 -11.83 -17.33 -3.15
C VAL A 150 -11.12 -18.68 -3.33
N ARG A 151 -11.53 -19.46 -4.34
CA ARG A 151 -10.98 -20.78 -4.65
C ARG A 151 -9.73 -20.75 -5.55
N VAL A 152 -9.22 -19.57 -5.89
CA VAL A 152 -8.05 -19.41 -6.76
C VAL A 152 -6.92 -18.78 -5.97
N LYS A 153 -5.83 -19.51 -5.77
CA LYS A 153 -4.65 -19.01 -5.09
C LYS A 153 -3.93 -17.97 -5.96
N ALA A 154 -3.57 -16.84 -5.36
CA ALA A 154 -2.69 -15.89 -6.02
C ALA A 154 -1.25 -16.45 -6.09
N PRO A 155 -0.47 -16.05 -7.11
CA PRO A 155 0.92 -16.46 -7.19
C PRO A 155 1.72 -15.93 -6.01
N THR A 156 2.71 -16.71 -5.58
CA THR A 156 3.63 -16.30 -4.51
C THR A 156 4.55 -15.21 -5.04
N VAL A 157 4.60 -14.09 -4.33
CA VAL A 157 5.54 -13.01 -4.60
C VAL A 157 6.68 -13.14 -3.61
N ARG A 158 7.89 -13.40 -4.10
CA ARG A 158 9.08 -13.38 -3.25
C ARG A 158 9.32 -11.94 -2.79
N PRO A 159 9.55 -11.71 -1.49
CA PRO A 159 9.93 -10.40 -1.01
C PRO A 159 11.21 -9.93 -1.71
N ARG A 160 11.25 -8.66 -2.09
CA ARG A 160 12.49 -8.06 -2.58
C ARG A 160 13.47 -8.00 -1.41
N ARG A 161 14.74 -8.35 -1.66
CA ARG A 161 15.80 -8.14 -0.68
C ARG A 161 15.88 -6.64 -0.36
N GLN A 162 15.84 -6.30 0.91
CA GLN A 162 16.07 -4.94 1.36
C GLN A 162 17.54 -4.57 1.15
N LEU A 163 17.78 -3.35 0.73
CA LEU A 163 19.10 -2.79 0.54
C LEU A 163 19.29 -1.64 1.54
N PHE A 164 20.34 -1.73 2.32
CA PHE A 164 20.75 -0.70 3.26
C PHE A 164 22.11 -0.18 2.84
N LEU A 165 22.30 1.12 2.87
CA LEU A 165 23.56 1.77 2.57
C LEU A 165 24.30 2.11 3.86
N THR A 166 25.63 1.99 3.84
CA THR A 166 26.48 2.56 4.89
C THR A 166 26.52 4.09 4.78
N ALA A 167 27.00 4.77 5.82
CA ALA A 167 27.15 6.22 5.81
C ALA A 167 28.08 6.71 4.66
N GLU A 168 29.15 5.96 4.36
CA GLU A 168 30.08 6.22 3.27
C GLU A 168 29.38 6.06 1.90
N GLN A 169 28.58 5.00 1.73
CA GLN A 169 27.81 4.79 0.50
C GLN A 169 26.79 5.90 0.29
N VAL A 170 26.09 6.33 1.35
CA VAL A 170 25.18 7.49 1.29
C VAL A 170 25.95 8.75 0.86
N SER A 171 27.15 8.98 1.38
CA SER A 171 27.94 10.14 1.00
C SER A 171 28.32 10.11 -0.48
N ARG A 172 28.89 8.98 -0.96
CA ARG A 172 29.25 8.84 -2.38
C ARG A 172 28.07 9.00 -3.32
N LEU A 173 26.95 8.36 -2.99
CA LEU A 173 25.72 8.47 -3.77
C LEU A 173 25.21 9.92 -3.83
N ALA A 174 25.23 10.58 -2.70
CA ALA A 174 24.76 11.97 -2.62
C ALA A 174 25.67 12.92 -3.40
N ASP A 175 27.00 12.72 -3.37
CA ASP A 175 27.95 13.51 -4.17
C ASP A 175 27.71 13.28 -5.66
N ALA A 176 27.51 12.03 -6.09
CA ALA A 176 27.17 11.70 -7.46
C ALA A 176 25.81 12.27 -7.90
N CYS A 177 24.82 12.35 -7.00
CA CYS A 177 23.55 13.03 -7.29
C CYS A 177 23.76 14.54 -7.49
N GLU A 178 24.57 15.20 -6.63
CA GLU A 178 24.85 16.63 -6.71
C GLU A 178 25.54 17.02 -8.01
N GLU A 179 26.48 16.19 -8.48
CA GLU A 179 27.13 16.39 -9.79
C GLU A 179 26.16 16.34 -10.98
N ARG A 180 25.06 15.60 -10.86
CA ARG A 180 24.03 15.50 -11.91
C ARG A 180 23.05 16.66 -11.89
N GLN A 181 22.65 17.07 -10.70
CA GLN A 181 21.73 18.17 -10.51
C GLN A 181 21.93 18.77 -9.11
N SER A 182 22.21 20.07 -9.06
CA SER A 182 22.38 20.79 -7.80
C SER A 182 21.19 20.64 -6.86
N GLY A 183 21.47 20.47 -5.56
CA GLY A 183 20.50 20.26 -4.50
C GLY A 183 20.03 18.81 -4.34
N THR A 184 20.31 17.93 -5.32
CA THR A 184 19.87 16.52 -5.21
C THR A 184 20.77 15.69 -4.30
N GLY A 185 22.00 16.09 -4.09
CA GLY A 185 22.87 15.50 -3.08
C GLY A 185 22.40 15.80 -1.65
N VAL A 186 21.90 17.01 -1.42
CA VAL A 186 21.25 17.37 -0.16
C VAL A 186 19.97 16.54 0.03
N LEU A 187 19.16 16.38 -1.03
CA LEU A 187 17.95 15.55 -1.01
C LEU A 187 18.27 14.09 -0.68
N ALA A 188 19.28 13.49 -1.31
CA ALA A 188 19.69 12.11 -1.06
C ALA A 188 20.08 11.88 0.43
N ARG A 189 20.94 12.76 0.97
CA ARG A 189 21.30 12.74 2.39
C ARG A 189 20.07 12.96 3.29
N PHE A 190 19.22 13.91 2.93
CA PHE A 190 18.01 14.21 3.66
C PHE A 190 17.11 12.97 3.79
N LEU A 191 16.86 12.26 2.69
CA LEU A 191 16.08 11.01 2.70
C LEU A 191 16.75 9.92 3.53
N ALA A 192 18.07 9.72 3.38
CA ALA A 192 18.81 8.67 4.05
C ALA A 192 18.95 8.86 5.58
N TYR A 193 18.81 10.09 6.09
CA TYR A 193 18.94 10.36 7.53
C TYR A 193 17.66 10.80 8.23
N THR A 194 16.58 11.05 7.47
CA THR A 194 15.29 11.42 8.03
C THR A 194 14.23 10.34 7.85
N GLY A 195 14.43 9.44 6.89
CA GLY A 195 13.47 8.41 6.54
C GLY A 195 12.15 8.95 5.95
N LEU A 196 12.11 10.20 5.47
CA LEU A 196 10.94 10.73 4.80
C LEU A 196 10.62 9.92 3.54
N ARG A 197 9.32 9.79 3.24
CA ARG A 197 8.90 9.26 1.95
C ARG A 197 9.21 10.28 0.85
N TRP A 198 9.48 9.81 -0.36
CA TRP A 198 9.73 10.67 -1.51
C TRP A 198 8.71 11.80 -1.63
N GLY A 199 7.41 11.47 -1.63
CA GLY A 199 6.36 12.49 -1.77
C GLY A 199 6.31 13.50 -0.61
N GLU A 200 6.74 13.13 0.59
CA GLU A 200 6.85 14.03 1.74
C GLU A 200 8.03 15.00 1.56
N ALA A 201 9.17 14.50 1.06
CA ALA A 201 10.33 15.34 0.77
C ALA A 201 10.08 16.31 -0.37
N VAL A 202 9.46 15.86 -1.46
CA VAL A 202 9.11 16.70 -2.62
C VAL A 202 8.08 17.79 -2.27
N ALA A 203 7.21 17.51 -1.29
CA ALA A 203 6.21 18.48 -0.81
C ALA A 203 6.76 19.43 0.26
N LEU A 204 8.01 19.24 0.70
CA LEU A 204 8.56 19.99 1.82
C LEU A 204 8.76 21.47 1.46
N ARG A 205 8.17 22.36 2.26
CA ARG A 205 8.35 23.82 2.13
C ARG A 205 9.38 24.34 3.11
N ARG A 206 10.01 25.46 2.77
CA ARG A 206 11.00 26.14 3.62
C ARG A 206 10.47 26.41 5.03
N SER A 207 9.20 26.83 5.15
CA SER A 207 8.54 27.07 6.44
C SER A 207 8.39 25.85 7.36
N ALA A 208 8.54 24.63 6.79
CA ALA A 208 8.45 23.40 7.57
C ALA A 208 9.78 23.03 8.25
N ILE A 209 10.88 23.74 7.94
CA ILE A 209 12.20 23.50 8.50
C ILE A 209 12.53 24.57 9.57
N ASN A 210 12.80 24.11 10.78
CA ASN A 210 13.36 24.90 11.86
C ASN A 210 14.81 24.45 12.10
N LEU A 211 15.76 25.20 11.59
CA LEU A 211 17.20 24.90 11.67
C LEU A 211 17.71 25.00 13.11
N ASP A 212 17.29 26.00 13.86
CA ASP A 212 17.75 26.24 15.26
C ASP A 212 17.34 25.09 16.17
N ARG A 213 16.10 24.61 16.02
CA ARG A 213 15.59 23.46 16.75
C ARG A 213 15.90 22.11 16.10
N ARG A 214 16.58 22.11 14.96
CA ARG A 214 16.93 20.91 14.17
C ARG A 214 15.72 20.03 13.90
N ARG A 215 14.60 20.63 13.42
CA ARG A 215 13.31 19.93 13.25
C ARG A 215 12.74 20.20 11.86
N VAL A 216 12.14 19.16 11.31
CA VAL A 216 11.30 19.24 10.11
C VAL A 216 9.91 18.77 10.46
N ARG A 217 8.90 19.58 10.13
CA ARG A 217 7.50 19.22 10.32
C ARG A 217 6.89 18.71 9.01
N VAL A 218 6.62 17.43 8.94
CA VAL A 218 6.00 16.76 7.78
C VAL A 218 4.49 16.87 7.90
N LYS A 219 3.86 17.66 7.02
CA LYS A 219 2.40 17.91 7.01
C LYS A 219 1.75 17.52 5.69
N GLU A 220 2.50 17.55 4.61
CA GLU A 220 2.02 17.37 3.24
C GLU A 220 2.80 16.28 2.53
N SER A 221 2.22 15.75 1.49
CA SER A 221 2.87 14.81 0.56
C SER A 221 2.36 15.09 -0.85
N ALA A 222 3.27 15.13 -1.81
CA ALA A 222 2.94 15.21 -3.23
C ALA A 222 2.95 13.82 -3.85
N THR A 223 1.96 13.52 -4.66
CA THR A 223 1.80 12.23 -5.33
C THR A 223 1.51 12.43 -6.81
N GLU A 224 2.28 11.82 -7.68
CA GLU A 224 2.04 11.90 -9.13
C GLU A 224 0.90 10.98 -9.55
N VAL A 225 -0.12 11.54 -10.21
CA VAL A 225 -1.31 10.87 -10.73
C VAL A 225 -1.55 11.35 -12.15
N ALA A 226 -1.49 10.46 -13.12
CA ALA A 226 -1.74 10.76 -14.54
C ALA A 226 -0.97 12.00 -15.05
N GLY A 227 0.30 12.15 -14.65
CA GLY A 227 1.15 13.29 -15.04
C GLY A 227 0.93 14.58 -14.23
N HIS A 228 -0.04 14.61 -13.32
CA HIS A 228 -0.29 15.75 -12.42
C HIS A 228 0.16 15.45 -11.00
N LEU A 229 0.51 16.47 -10.23
CA LEU A 229 0.83 16.32 -8.81
C LEU A 229 -0.40 16.63 -7.96
N GLU A 230 -0.83 15.63 -7.22
CA GLU A 230 -1.85 15.73 -6.20
C GLU A 230 -1.21 15.98 -4.85
N TRP A 231 -1.61 17.08 -4.22
CA TRP A 231 -1.16 17.48 -2.90
C TRP A 231 -2.15 17.01 -1.85
N GLY A 232 -1.65 16.45 -0.75
CA GLY A 232 -2.53 15.96 0.29
C GLY A 232 -1.79 15.66 1.59
N SER A 233 -2.54 15.19 2.59
CA SER A 233 -1.95 14.71 3.84
C SER A 233 -1.05 13.50 3.61
N PRO A 234 -0.02 13.28 4.46
CA PRO A 234 0.78 12.07 4.45
C PRO A 234 -0.09 10.80 4.47
N LYS A 235 0.46 9.68 4.03
CA LYS A 235 -0.29 8.40 3.93
C LYS A 235 -0.91 7.96 5.27
N THR A 236 -0.31 8.35 6.39
CA THR A 236 -0.78 8.06 7.76
C THR A 236 -1.74 9.10 8.31
N HIS A 237 -2.11 10.13 7.55
CA HIS A 237 -2.98 11.26 7.94
C HIS A 237 -2.49 12.10 9.14
N GLU A 238 -1.36 11.79 9.74
CA GLU A 238 -0.81 12.51 10.89
C GLU A 238 0.42 13.33 10.50
N ALA A 239 0.44 14.59 10.95
CA ALA A 239 1.65 15.39 10.88
C ALA A 239 2.66 14.88 11.92
N ARG A 240 3.92 14.75 11.51
CA ARG A 240 4.99 14.37 12.42
C ARG A 240 6.17 15.32 12.33
N THR A 241 6.96 15.33 13.41
CA THR A 241 8.22 16.06 13.46
C THR A 241 9.38 15.07 13.42
N VAL A 242 10.34 15.31 12.54
CA VAL A 242 11.58 14.55 12.42
C VAL A 242 12.74 15.43 12.86
N LEU A 243 13.66 14.86 13.65
CA LEU A 243 14.87 15.55 14.09
C LEU A 243 15.96 15.42 13.03
N LEU A 244 16.75 16.49 12.88
CA LEU A 244 17.87 16.55 11.94
C LEU A 244 19.21 16.34 12.67
N PRO A 245 20.09 15.46 12.17
CA PRO A 245 21.48 15.44 12.59
C PRO A 245 22.18 16.77 12.33
N ARG A 246 23.15 17.15 13.15
CA ARG A 246 23.83 18.45 13.05
C ARG A 246 24.47 18.71 11.68
N PHE A 247 25.13 17.69 11.11
CA PHE A 247 25.78 17.80 9.79
C PHE A 247 24.77 18.11 8.68
N LEU A 248 23.56 17.56 8.80
CA LEU A 248 22.49 17.79 7.81
C LEU A 248 21.90 19.21 7.94
N VAL A 249 21.86 19.76 9.16
CA VAL A 249 21.43 21.16 9.39
C VAL A 249 22.33 22.14 8.64
N VAL A 250 23.66 21.95 8.71
CA VAL A 250 24.63 22.82 8.02
C VAL A 250 24.39 22.81 6.49
N ARG A 251 24.22 21.61 5.92
CA ARG A 251 23.97 21.47 4.48
C ARG A 251 22.61 22.02 4.05
N LEU A 252 21.57 21.81 4.88
CA LEU A 252 20.26 22.38 4.63
C LEU A 252 20.26 23.91 4.76
N ALA A 253 20.99 24.47 5.72
CA ALA A 253 21.09 25.92 5.88
C ALA A 253 21.58 26.60 4.61
N ALA A 254 22.70 26.11 4.05
CA ALA A 254 23.21 26.61 2.77
C ALA A 254 22.23 26.37 1.61
N HIS A 255 21.55 25.22 1.58
CA HIS A 255 20.61 24.88 0.50
C HIS A 255 19.35 25.76 0.50
N VAL A 256 18.85 26.14 1.69
CA VAL A 256 17.63 26.94 1.82
C VAL A 256 17.88 28.45 2.01
N GLU A 257 19.10 28.87 1.87
CA GLU A 257 19.46 30.31 1.96
C GLU A 257 18.71 31.13 0.90
N GLY A 258 18.12 32.23 1.32
CA GLY A 258 17.33 33.11 0.43
C GLY A 258 15.96 32.59 0.02
N MET A 259 15.58 31.35 0.41
CA MET A 259 14.24 30.80 0.07
C MET A 259 13.13 31.46 0.88
N ALA A 260 12.04 31.81 0.21
CA ALA A 260 10.82 32.28 0.87
C ALA A 260 10.11 31.15 1.64
N PRO A 261 9.31 31.45 2.69
CA PRO A 261 8.66 30.42 3.51
C PRO A 261 7.78 29.42 2.77
N ARG A 262 7.22 29.82 1.62
CA ARG A 262 6.33 28.98 0.78
C ARG A 262 7.08 28.18 -0.29
N ASP A 263 8.36 28.46 -0.51
CA ASP A 263 9.13 27.77 -1.54
C ASP A 263 9.31 26.29 -1.20
N LEU A 264 9.33 25.45 -2.23
CA LEU A 264 9.69 24.05 -2.11
C LEU A 264 11.18 23.93 -1.87
N VAL A 265 11.56 23.11 -0.91
CA VAL A 265 12.97 22.90 -0.54
C VAL A 265 13.73 22.18 -1.65
N PHE A 266 13.09 21.23 -2.32
CA PHE A 266 13.68 20.44 -3.39
C PHE A 266 12.89 20.65 -4.68
N THR A 267 13.53 21.22 -5.70
CA THR A 267 12.91 21.60 -6.97
C THR A 267 13.58 20.97 -8.18
N ALA A 268 12.86 20.92 -9.28
CA ALA A 268 13.43 20.61 -10.59
C ALA A 268 14.32 21.75 -11.09
N PRO A 269 15.25 21.52 -12.03
CA PRO A 269 16.16 22.56 -12.55
C PRO A 269 15.45 23.79 -13.12
N VAL A 270 14.26 23.57 -13.71
CA VAL A 270 13.43 24.65 -14.29
C VAL A 270 12.46 25.27 -13.27
N GLY A 271 12.64 24.96 -11.97
CA GLY A 271 11.69 25.30 -10.92
C GLY A 271 10.55 24.28 -10.82
N GLY A 272 9.69 24.48 -9.82
CA GLY A 272 8.59 23.59 -9.53
C GLY A 272 9.01 22.24 -8.90
N PRO A 273 8.04 21.39 -8.61
CA PRO A 273 8.27 20.15 -7.85
C PRO A 273 8.99 19.07 -8.67
N LEU A 274 9.86 18.31 -8.01
CA LEU A 274 10.51 17.15 -8.60
C LEU A 274 9.49 16.08 -9.00
N ARG A 275 9.66 15.53 -10.22
CA ARG A 275 8.90 14.37 -10.72
C ARG A 275 9.67 13.09 -10.46
N THR A 276 9.01 12.08 -9.91
CA THR A 276 9.65 10.80 -9.58
C THR A 276 10.29 10.12 -10.79
N SER A 277 9.59 10.13 -11.94
CA SER A 277 10.07 9.52 -13.19
C SER A 277 11.32 10.20 -13.71
N ASN A 278 11.32 11.55 -13.76
CA ASN A 278 12.44 12.35 -14.25
C ASN A 278 13.66 12.19 -13.33
N PHE A 279 13.46 12.38 -12.02
CA PHE A 279 14.53 12.19 -11.04
C PHE A 279 15.18 10.79 -11.13
N ARG A 280 14.36 9.74 -11.24
CA ARG A 280 14.89 8.37 -11.36
C ARG A 280 15.70 8.16 -12.63
N ARG A 281 15.25 8.70 -13.77
CA ARG A 281 15.92 8.53 -15.06
C ARG A 281 17.18 9.41 -15.18
N ASP A 282 17.07 10.67 -14.81
CA ASP A 282 18.07 11.69 -15.16
C ASP A 282 19.15 11.84 -14.10
N VAL A 283 18.82 11.60 -12.82
CA VAL A 283 19.73 11.74 -11.68
C VAL A 283 20.03 10.38 -11.03
N TRP A 284 19.01 9.69 -10.51
CA TRP A 284 19.19 8.56 -9.62
C TRP A 284 19.91 7.38 -10.26
N ALA A 285 19.46 6.92 -11.44
CA ALA A 285 20.05 5.76 -12.11
C ALA A 285 21.52 6.00 -12.42
N LYS A 286 21.83 7.17 -12.96
CA LYS A 286 23.21 7.58 -13.32
C LYS A 286 24.11 7.77 -12.09
N ALA A 287 23.55 8.32 -11.00
CA ALA A 287 24.28 8.49 -9.75
C ALA A 287 24.57 7.15 -9.07
N CYS A 288 23.64 6.21 -9.09
CA CYS A 288 23.85 4.84 -8.58
C CYS A 288 24.98 4.12 -9.33
N GLU A 289 24.99 4.22 -10.65
CA GLU A 289 26.03 3.65 -11.51
C GLU A 289 27.39 4.28 -11.21
N ALA A 290 27.47 5.61 -11.24
CA ALA A 290 28.71 6.36 -11.02
C ALA A 290 29.32 6.14 -9.60
N SER A 291 28.48 5.93 -8.60
CA SER A 291 28.93 5.75 -7.21
C SER A 291 29.08 4.27 -6.80
N GLY A 292 28.88 3.31 -7.72
CA GLY A 292 29.02 1.88 -7.45
C GLY A 292 28.01 1.35 -6.44
N MET A 293 26.75 1.82 -6.53
CA MET A 293 25.67 1.33 -5.64
C MET A 293 25.18 -0.05 -6.06
N PRO A 294 24.60 -0.82 -5.12
CA PRO A 294 24.02 -2.12 -5.42
C PRO A 294 22.98 -2.04 -6.53
N GLU A 295 23.00 -3.04 -7.45
CA GLU A 295 22.00 -3.13 -8.50
C GLU A 295 20.57 -3.18 -7.94
N GLY A 296 19.67 -2.48 -8.60
CA GLY A 296 18.27 -2.42 -8.20
C GLY A 296 17.97 -1.51 -7.01
N LEU A 297 18.94 -0.71 -6.53
CA LEU A 297 18.70 0.27 -5.47
C LEU A 297 17.62 1.28 -5.89
N LEU A 298 16.59 1.42 -5.07
CA LEU A 298 15.51 2.39 -5.29
C LEU A 298 15.65 3.59 -4.37
N VAL A 299 15.12 4.74 -4.79
CA VAL A 299 15.04 5.94 -3.91
C VAL A 299 14.37 5.63 -2.57
N HIS A 300 13.40 4.70 -2.57
CA HIS A 300 12.71 4.31 -1.34
C HIS A 300 13.61 3.56 -0.34
N ASP A 301 14.67 2.88 -0.82
CA ASP A 301 15.61 2.18 0.04
C ASP A 301 16.46 3.13 0.91
N LEU A 302 16.50 4.43 0.57
CA LEU A 302 17.06 5.45 1.47
C LEU A 302 16.26 5.58 2.78
N ARG A 303 14.97 5.28 2.75
CA ARG A 303 14.16 5.23 3.97
C ARG A 303 14.50 4.01 4.82
N ASP A 304 14.76 2.87 4.18
CA ASP A 304 15.20 1.66 4.87
C ASP A 304 16.62 1.85 5.40
N THR A 305 17.48 2.55 4.64
CA THR A 305 18.81 3.01 5.08
C THR A 305 18.71 3.91 6.31
N ALA A 306 17.76 4.86 6.35
CA ALA A 306 17.59 5.71 7.54
C ALA A 306 17.22 4.92 8.79
N ALA A 307 16.41 3.86 8.64
CA ALA A 307 16.10 2.94 9.75
C ALA A 307 17.35 2.19 10.21
N SER A 308 18.09 1.60 9.28
CA SER A 308 19.32 0.85 9.57
C SER A 308 20.37 1.73 10.26
N LEU A 309 20.64 2.93 9.74
CA LEU A 309 21.58 3.88 10.36
C LEU A 309 21.14 4.33 11.76
N ALA A 310 19.82 4.51 11.97
CA ALA A 310 19.30 4.86 13.28
C ALA A 310 19.45 3.71 14.28
N ILE A 311 19.18 2.47 13.86
CA ILE A 311 19.33 1.26 14.68
C ILE A 311 20.80 1.07 15.05
N SER A 312 21.72 1.12 14.09
CA SER A 312 23.18 1.04 14.35
C SER A 312 23.69 2.15 15.27
N ALA A 313 23.01 3.30 15.31
CA ALA A 313 23.28 4.37 16.26
C ALA A 313 22.62 4.15 17.64
N GLY A 314 22.02 2.99 17.91
CA GLY A 314 21.39 2.62 19.18
C GLY A 314 19.97 3.18 19.36
N ALA A 315 19.25 3.51 18.28
CA ALA A 315 17.88 4.00 18.40
C ALA A 315 16.92 2.87 18.81
N SER A 316 16.07 3.14 19.79
CA SER A 316 15.02 2.19 20.18
C SER A 316 13.99 2.01 19.05
N ILE A 317 13.32 0.86 19.04
CA ILE A 317 12.21 0.55 18.10
C ILE A 317 11.18 1.69 18.07
N LYS A 318 10.88 2.28 19.23
CA LYS A 318 9.91 3.40 19.33
C LYS A 318 10.44 4.69 18.69
N ALA A 319 11.75 4.94 18.78
CA ALA A 319 12.37 6.08 18.11
C ALA A 319 12.34 5.91 16.59
N VAL A 320 12.69 4.72 16.07
CA VAL A 320 12.61 4.40 14.64
C VAL A 320 11.16 4.47 14.15
N GLN A 321 10.20 3.92 14.88
CA GLN A 321 8.77 4.02 14.56
C GLN A 321 8.33 5.48 14.39
N ARG A 322 8.67 6.34 15.34
CA ARG A 322 8.32 7.78 15.30
C ARG A 322 9.01 8.50 14.15
N MET A 323 10.28 8.25 13.92
CA MET A 323 11.07 8.85 12.83
C MET A 323 10.43 8.52 11.47
N LEU A 324 10.12 7.26 11.26
CA LEU A 324 9.51 6.80 10.01
C LEU A 324 8.02 7.16 9.89
N GLY A 325 7.31 7.40 11.01
CA GLY A 325 5.87 7.58 11.01
C GLY A 325 5.14 6.28 10.64
N HIS A 326 5.53 5.16 11.25
CA HIS A 326 4.81 3.90 11.15
C HIS A 326 3.62 3.89 12.11
N ALA A 327 2.47 3.42 11.66
CA ALA A 327 1.25 3.37 12.46
C ALA A 327 1.39 2.48 13.71
N SER A 328 2.27 1.46 13.67
CA SER A 328 2.52 0.57 14.79
C SER A 328 3.99 0.17 14.91
N ALA A 329 4.43 -0.17 16.12
CA ALA A 329 5.75 -0.75 16.37
C ALA A 329 5.93 -2.11 15.68
N LYS A 330 4.82 -2.88 15.55
CA LYS A 330 4.81 -4.13 14.81
C LYS A 330 5.31 -3.96 13.37
N MET A 331 4.86 -2.91 12.67
CA MET A 331 5.32 -2.63 11.31
C MET A 331 6.84 -2.38 11.25
N THR A 332 7.41 -1.75 12.26
CA THR A 332 8.85 -1.52 12.36
C THR A 332 9.59 -2.83 12.62
N LEU A 333 9.09 -3.66 13.52
CA LEU A 333 9.66 -4.99 13.83
C LEU A 333 9.54 -5.96 12.66
N ASP A 334 8.38 -6.04 12.01
CA ASP A 334 8.17 -6.91 10.85
C ASP A 334 9.12 -6.55 9.68
N THR A 335 9.58 -5.29 9.62
CA THR A 335 10.44 -4.80 8.54
C THR A 335 11.93 -4.84 8.90
N TYR A 336 12.29 -4.47 10.14
CA TYR A 336 13.66 -4.25 10.55
C TYR A 336 14.07 -5.09 11.78
N GLY A 337 13.25 -6.07 12.19
CA GLY A 337 13.49 -6.88 13.38
C GLY A 337 14.86 -7.55 13.38
N SER A 338 15.28 -8.08 12.23
CA SER A 338 16.60 -8.73 12.10
C SER A 338 17.79 -7.80 12.35
N LEU A 339 17.62 -6.48 12.16
CA LEU A 339 18.70 -5.52 12.44
C LEU A 339 18.88 -5.27 13.95
N PHE A 340 17.90 -5.64 14.78
CA PHE A 340 18.01 -5.55 16.24
C PHE A 340 18.56 -6.83 16.87
N GLU A 341 18.60 -7.95 16.13
CA GLU A 341 19.12 -9.23 16.64
C GLU A 341 20.65 -9.25 16.72
N GLU A 342 21.33 -8.47 15.87
CA GLU A 342 22.79 -8.30 15.91
C GLU A 342 23.27 -7.54 17.16
N ASP A 343 22.35 -6.89 17.89
CA ASP A 343 22.66 -6.06 19.07
C ASP A 343 22.79 -6.85 20.40
N LEU A 344 22.58 -8.16 20.45
CA LEU A 344 22.60 -8.91 21.72
C LEU A 344 24.00 -9.02 22.30
N GLU A 345 25.02 -9.23 21.48
CA GLU A 345 26.42 -9.25 21.91
C GLU A 345 26.88 -7.85 22.35
N ASP A 346 26.56 -6.82 21.56
CA ASP A 346 26.77 -5.42 21.91
C ASP A 346 26.02 -5.01 23.19
N LEU A 347 24.84 -5.56 23.45
CA LEU A 347 24.12 -5.32 24.70
C LEU A 347 24.82 -5.89 25.90
N ALA A 348 25.35 -7.10 25.79
CA ALA A 348 26.16 -7.72 26.86
C ALA A 348 27.41 -6.89 27.17
N ASP A 349 28.13 -6.44 26.15
CA ASP A 349 29.32 -5.59 26.30
C ASP A 349 28.95 -4.22 26.91
N ARG A 350 27.86 -3.62 26.54
CA ARG A 350 27.36 -2.35 27.15
C ARG A 350 26.93 -2.53 28.60
N LEU A 351 26.37 -3.68 28.96
CA LEU A 351 26.02 -4.00 30.35
C LEU A 351 27.29 -4.18 31.17
N ASP A 352 28.28 -4.86 30.65
CA ASP A 352 29.61 -5.03 31.28
C ASP A 352 30.31 -3.67 31.47
N HIS A 353 30.29 -2.79 30.48
CA HIS A 353 30.85 -1.45 30.56
C HIS A 353 30.17 -0.63 31.66
N ARG A 354 28.84 -0.63 31.70
CA ARG A 354 28.08 0.07 32.75
C ARG A 354 28.33 -0.48 34.15
N PHE A 355 28.50 -1.79 34.28
CA PHE A 355 28.86 -2.42 35.55
C PHE A 355 30.23 -1.93 36.02
N ARG A 356 31.23 -1.93 35.14
CA ARG A 356 32.60 -1.45 35.47
C ARG A 356 32.61 0.03 35.84
N GLU A 357 31.82 0.90 35.14
CA GLU A 357 31.68 2.31 35.48
C GLU A 357 31.04 2.51 36.88
N ALA A 358 30.07 1.70 37.23
CA ALA A 358 29.40 1.74 38.53
C ALA A 358 30.34 1.23 39.66
N ASP A 359 31.15 0.20 39.40
CA ASP A 359 32.08 -0.39 40.38
C ASP A 359 33.26 0.56 40.68
N VAL A 360 33.73 1.31 39.67
CA VAL A 360 34.75 2.37 39.84
C VAL A 360 34.20 3.56 40.64
N THR A 361 32.88 3.84 40.60
CA THR A 361 32.25 4.93 41.38
C THR A 361 31.97 4.52 42.82
N HIS A 362 31.86 3.22 43.15
CA HIS A 362 31.67 2.74 44.54
C HIS A 362 32.94 2.83 45.39
N THR A 363 34.10 3.18 44.83
CA THR A 363 35.32 3.52 45.62
C THR A 363 35.30 4.94 46.17
N ARG A 364 34.21 5.70 46.00
CA ARG A 364 33.94 6.99 46.67
C ARG A 364 32.59 6.94 47.38
N PRO A 365 32.46 7.18 48.69
CA PRO A 365 31.16 7.20 49.39
C PRO A 365 30.44 8.49 49.07
N SER A 366 29.35 8.43 48.36
CA SER A 366 28.30 9.49 48.39
C SER A 366 26.98 9.02 47.78
N ASP A 367 25.98 9.12 48.64
CA ASP A 367 24.53 9.32 48.38
C ASP A 367 23.78 8.41 47.44
N ASP A 368 23.07 7.48 48.05
CA ASP A 368 21.93 6.69 47.48
C ASP A 368 20.88 7.57 46.83
N LYS A 369 20.75 7.48 45.50
CA LYS A 369 19.52 7.83 44.77
C LYS A 369 18.92 6.59 44.14
N VAL A 370 17.89 6.06 44.80
CA VAL A 370 17.03 5.02 44.25
C VAL A 370 16.25 5.62 43.09
N VAL A 371 16.49 5.12 41.88
CA VAL A 371 15.70 5.50 40.67
C VAL A 371 14.37 4.76 40.71
N ARG A 372 13.26 5.48 40.96
CA ARG A 372 11.91 4.96 40.83
C ARG A 372 11.46 5.06 39.38
N PHE A 373 11.08 3.95 38.80
CA PHE A 373 10.40 3.93 37.49
C PHE A 373 8.93 4.32 37.68
N PRO A 374 8.37 5.23 36.87
CA PRO A 374 6.93 5.47 36.86
C PRO A 374 6.20 4.28 36.26
N ARG A 375 5.04 3.93 36.87
CA ARG A 375 4.13 2.88 36.43
C ARG A 375 3.45 3.20 35.12
#